data_f17b912ca524dfbff05825f34f62bb7d
#
_entry.id   f17b912ca524dfbff05825f34f62bb7d
#
_cell.length_a   1.000
_cell.length_b   1.000
_cell.length_c   1.000
_cell.angle_alpha   90.00
_cell.angle_beta   90.00
_cell.angle_gamma   90.00
#
_symmetry.space_group_name_H-M   'P 1'
#
loop_
_entity.id
_entity.type
_entity.pdbx_description
1 polymer ?
#
loop_
_entity_poly.entity_id
_entity_poly.type
_entity_poly.pdbx_seq_one_letter_code
_entity_poly.pdbx_strand_id
1 'polypeptide(L)'
;VRIGIDNWAPVYCIQALGWSTKDAIMTISFFEIGALLGSLSWGWLSDIMKGRRMLCSIIAVVIEFFMLISYSQVTSVYSMYTVLFILGFLVFGPQLLIGVSVIEFVPRNALAVTNGLTGTFAYLFGDSFAKVFLGYIADPTKAGMQIFGYNLHGWGATFTIMFTALIIAGLMMIPVALKQEKIIRQAKVLHL
;
A
#
# COMPACT_ATOMS: atom_id res chain seq x y z
N VAL A 1 1.01 4.15 1.54
CA VAL A 1 -0.46 4.10 1.46
C VAL A 1 -1.05 3.30 2.61
N ARG A 2 -0.72 2.00 2.78
CA ARG A 2 -1.24 1.17 3.88
C ARG A 2 -1.25 1.90 5.22
N ILE A 3 -0.10 2.36 5.66
CA ILE A 3 0.09 3.02 6.95
C ILE A 3 -0.73 4.31 7.06
N GLY A 4 -0.83 5.05 5.95
CA GLY A 4 -1.64 6.26 5.87
C GLY A 4 -3.13 5.97 6.05
N ILE A 5 -3.63 4.86 5.52
CA ILE A 5 -5.03 4.46 5.66
C ILE A 5 -5.27 3.87 7.06
N ASP A 6 -4.50 2.88 7.45
CA ASP A 6 -4.68 2.11 8.69
C ASP A 6 -4.66 3.02 9.93
N ASN A 7 -3.73 3.95 10.01
CA ASN A 7 -3.60 4.83 11.17
C ASN A 7 -4.43 6.11 11.07
N TRP A 8 -4.67 6.64 9.87
CA TRP A 8 -5.22 7.97 9.71
C TRP A 8 -6.63 8.00 9.13
N ALA A 9 -7.19 6.88 8.61
CA ALA A 9 -8.55 6.87 8.10
C ALA A 9 -9.61 7.21 9.18
N PRO A 10 -9.56 6.67 10.40
CA PRO A 10 -10.52 7.08 11.43
C PRO A 10 -10.37 8.55 11.81
N VAL A 11 -9.14 9.04 11.91
CA VAL A 11 -8.88 10.44 12.26
C VAL A 11 -9.41 11.37 11.17
N TYR A 12 -9.21 11.01 9.90
CA TYR A 12 -9.78 11.72 8.75
C TYR A 12 -11.31 11.77 8.81
N CYS A 13 -11.95 10.63 9.08
CA CYS A 13 -13.41 10.56 9.17
C CYS A 13 -13.97 11.41 10.30
N ILE A 14 -13.29 11.47 11.45
CA ILE A 14 -13.71 12.31 12.59
C ILE A 14 -13.44 13.79 12.29
N GLN A 15 -12.23 14.15 11.88
CA GLN A 15 -11.80 15.55 11.77
C GLN A 15 -12.33 16.25 10.52
N ALA A 16 -12.31 15.55 9.37
CA ALA A 16 -12.69 16.14 8.09
C ALA A 16 -14.15 15.92 7.73
N LEU A 17 -14.73 14.77 8.11
CA LEU A 17 -16.10 14.41 7.75
C LEU A 17 -17.08 14.56 8.93
N GLY A 18 -16.61 14.82 10.15
CA GLY A 18 -17.45 15.02 11.33
C GLY A 18 -18.21 13.77 11.80
N TRP A 19 -17.66 12.58 11.52
CA TRP A 19 -18.33 11.31 11.85
C TRP A 19 -18.26 10.97 13.33
N SER A 20 -19.16 10.08 13.76
CA SER A 20 -19.09 9.49 15.09
C SER A 20 -17.83 8.64 15.22
N THR A 21 -17.26 8.57 16.43
CA THR A 21 -16.09 7.73 16.73
C THR A 21 -16.34 6.27 16.36
N LYS A 22 -17.57 5.79 16.55
CA LYS A 22 -17.96 4.41 16.22
C LYS A 22 -17.85 4.14 14.72
N ASP A 23 -18.43 4.98 13.89
CA ASP A 23 -18.39 4.81 12.43
C ASP A 23 -16.98 4.97 11.88
N ALA A 24 -16.21 5.90 12.46
CA ALA A 24 -14.82 6.10 12.08
C ALA A 24 -13.94 4.88 12.40
N ILE A 25 -14.08 4.26 13.56
CA ILE A 25 -13.31 3.05 13.94
C ILE A 25 -13.73 1.85 13.06
N MET A 26 -14.98 1.72 12.69
CA MET A 26 -15.46 0.65 11.81
C MET A 26 -14.75 0.65 10.44
N THR A 27 -14.23 1.78 9.99
CA THR A 27 -13.44 1.88 8.76
C THR A 27 -12.23 0.95 8.74
N ILE A 28 -11.53 0.82 9.88
CA ILE A 28 -10.38 -0.09 10.03
C ILE A 28 -10.85 -1.54 9.87
N SER A 29 -11.97 -1.91 10.47
CA SER A 29 -12.49 -3.29 10.39
C SER A 29 -12.77 -3.70 8.94
N PHE A 30 -13.40 -2.83 8.15
CA PHE A 30 -13.64 -3.09 6.73
C PHE A 30 -12.33 -3.16 5.93
N PHE A 31 -11.39 -2.28 6.21
CA PHE A 31 -10.06 -2.29 5.59
C PHE A 31 -9.32 -3.59 5.88
N GLU A 32 -9.29 -4.05 7.14
CA GLU A 32 -8.60 -5.28 7.53
C GLU A 32 -9.27 -6.56 6.99
N ILE A 33 -10.61 -6.60 6.92
CA ILE A 33 -11.32 -7.71 6.26
C ILE A 33 -10.95 -7.76 4.77
N GLY A 34 -10.94 -6.61 4.10
CA GLY A 34 -10.47 -6.51 2.72
C GLY A 34 -9.03 -6.98 2.57
N ALA A 35 -8.15 -6.59 3.48
CA ALA A 35 -6.75 -6.98 3.54
C ALA A 35 -6.55 -8.51 3.65
N LEU A 36 -7.31 -9.16 4.53
CA LEU A 36 -7.29 -10.61 4.70
C LEU A 36 -7.68 -11.32 3.41
N LEU A 37 -8.80 -10.95 2.82
CA LEU A 37 -9.29 -11.55 1.57
C LEU A 37 -8.35 -11.23 0.41
N GLY A 38 -7.81 -10.01 0.35
CA GLY A 38 -6.86 -9.57 -0.66
C GLY A 38 -5.57 -10.38 -0.63
N SER A 39 -4.98 -10.57 0.54
CA SER A 39 -3.74 -11.33 0.68
C SER A 39 -3.86 -12.76 0.14
N LEU A 40 -4.96 -13.45 0.44
CA LEU A 40 -5.24 -14.80 -0.06
C LEU A 40 -5.49 -14.81 -1.57
N SER A 41 -6.34 -13.89 -2.05
CA SER A 41 -6.74 -13.84 -3.46
C SER A 41 -5.58 -13.49 -4.38
N TRP A 42 -4.75 -12.50 -4.03
CA TRP A 42 -3.59 -12.11 -4.83
C TRP A 42 -2.49 -13.17 -4.83
N GLY A 43 -2.31 -13.90 -3.73
CA GLY A 43 -1.42 -15.06 -3.68
C GLY A 43 -1.85 -16.10 -4.71
N TRP A 44 -3.10 -16.55 -4.64
CA TRP A 44 -3.69 -17.50 -5.58
C TRP A 44 -3.64 -17.02 -7.04
N LEU A 45 -3.99 -15.75 -7.29
CA LEU A 45 -3.94 -15.16 -8.63
C LEU A 45 -2.52 -15.18 -9.21
N SER A 46 -1.51 -14.85 -8.40
CA SER A 46 -0.12 -14.85 -8.84
C SER A 46 0.37 -16.26 -9.21
N ASP A 47 -0.10 -17.27 -8.50
CA ASP A 47 0.24 -18.68 -8.80
C ASP A 47 -0.40 -19.12 -10.13
N ILE A 48 -1.66 -18.76 -10.40
CA ILE A 48 -2.31 -18.98 -11.71
C ILE A 48 -1.54 -18.26 -12.83
N MET A 49 -1.03 -17.06 -12.55
CA MET A 49 -0.22 -16.29 -13.50
C MET A 49 1.23 -16.80 -13.62
N LYS A 50 1.48 -18.05 -13.24
CA LYS A 50 2.79 -18.73 -13.35
C LYS A 50 3.90 -18.03 -12.55
N GLY A 51 3.58 -17.56 -11.35
CA GLY A 51 4.53 -16.91 -10.45
C GLY A 51 4.94 -15.48 -10.86
N ARG A 52 4.17 -14.81 -11.72
CA ARG A 52 4.40 -13.41 -12.13
C ARG A 52 4.00 -12.42 -11.04
N ARG A 53 4.60 -12.57 -9.87
CA ARG A 53 4.20 -11.84 -8.65
C ARG A 53 4.30 -10.32 -8.80
N MET A 54 5.37 -9.84 -9.44
CA MET A 54 5.56 -8.41 -9.65
C MET A 54 4.56 -7.81 -10.63
N LEU A 55 4.16 -8.56 -11.66
CA LEU A 55 3.12 -8.12 -12.59
C LEU A 55 1.76 -7.99 -11.89
N CYS A 56 1.39 -8.98 -11.07
CA CYS A 56 0.19 -8.91 -10.24
C CYS A 56 0.21 -7.70 -9.30
N SER A 57 1.36 -7.44 -8.68
CA SER A 57 1.54 -6.28 -7.79
C SER A 57 1.37 -4.95 -8.52
N ILE A 58 1.91 -4.80 -9.73
CA ILE A 58 1.73 -3.59 -10.54
C ILE A 58 0.26 -3.39 -10.91
N ILE A 59 -0.45 -4.46 -11.30
CA ILE A 59 -1.89 -4.38 -11.61
C ILE A 59 -2.66 -3.90 -10.38
N ALA A 60 -2.38 -4.47 -9.20
CA ALA A 60 -3.04 -4.06 -7.97
C ALA A 60 -2.75 -2.60 -7.63
N VAL A 61 -1.51 -2.13 -7.76
CA VAL A 61 -1.10 -0.73 -7.51
C VAL A 61 -1.80 0.25 -8.47
N VAL A 62 -1.97 -0.12 -9.74
CA VAL A 62 -2.71 0.71 -10.70
C VAL A 62 -4.19 0.84 -10.30
N ILE A 63 -4.83 -0.25 -9.90
CA ILE A 63 -6.23 -0.20 -9.44
C ILE A 63 -6.33 0.57 -8.11
N GLU A 64 -5.37 0.37 -7.20
CA GLU A 64 -5.26 1.08 -5.93
C GLU A 64 -5.20 2.60 -6.13
N PHE A 65 -4.50 3.08 -7.17
CA PHE A 65 -4.43 4.49 -7.50
C PHE A 65 -5.82 5.09 -7.77
N PHE A 66 -6.65 4.42 -8.56
CA PHE A 66 -8.02 4.87 -8.83
C PHE A 66 -8.91 4.78 -7.59
N MET A 67 -8.75 3.75 -6.78
CA MET A 67 -9.50 3.61 -5.53
C MET A 67 -9.09 4.65 -4.49
N LEU A 68 -7.83 5.09 -4.48
CA LEU A 68 -7.36 6.17 -3.61
C LEU A 68 -7.98 7.53 -4.01
N ILE A 69 -8.23 7.76 -5.31
CA ILE A 69 -9.00 8.92 -5.79
C ILE A 69 -10.43 8.86 -5.22
N SER A 70 -11.07 7.70 -5.32
CA SER A 70 -12.42 7.51 -4.76
C SER A 70 -12.43 7.76 -3.25
N TYR A 71 -11.43 7.29 -2.52
CA TYR A 71 -11.29 7.52 -1.08
C TYR A 71 -11.23 9.01 -0.72
N SER A 72 -10.53 9.82 -1.50
CA SER A 72 -10.40 11.26 -1.26
C SER A 72 -11.69 12.07 -1.52
N GLN A 73 -12.67 11.48 -2.22
CA GLN A 73 -13.91 12.17 -2.63
C GLN A 73 -15.15 11.67 -1.90
N VAL A 74 -15.11 10.48 -1.34
CA VAL A 74 -16.27 9.87 -0.68
C VAL A 74 -16.50 10.48 0.70
N THR A 75 -17.76 10.87 0.95
CA THR A 75 -18.22 11.44 2.23
C THR A 75 -19.28 10.60 2.94
N SER A 76 -19.90 9.63 2.24
CA SER A 76 -20.93 8.74 2.80
C SER A 76 -20.28 7.58 3.55
N VAL A 77 -20.83 7.25 4.73
CA VAL A 77 -20.34 6.17 5.62
C VAL A 77 -20.27 4.82 4.88
N TYR A 78 -21.36 4.40 4.24
CA TYR A 78 -21.42 3.10 3.56
C TYR A 78 -20.49 3.02 2.35
N SER A 79 -20.42 4.09 1.57
CA SER A 79 -19.49 4.16 0.43
C SER A 79 -18.04 4.13 0.89
N MET A 80 -17.71 4.78 2.02
CA MET A 80 -16.38 4.76 2.61
C MET A 80 -15.98 3.35 3.05
N TYR A 81 -16.89 2.62 3.72
CA TYR A 81 -16.61 1.23 4.11
C TYR A 81 -16.32 0.36 2.90
N THR A 82 -17.07 0.52 1.81
CA THR A 82 -16.82 -0.21 0.56
C THR A 82 -15.49 0.15 -0.07
N VAL A 83 -15.16 1.44 -0.15
CA VAL A 83 -13.88 1.91 -0.70
C VAL A 83 -12.70 1.42 0.13
N LEU A 84 -12.80 1.49 1.45
CA LEU A 84 -11.73 1.03 2.34
C LEU A 84 -11.58 -0.50 2.33
N PHE A 85 -12.66 -1.24 2.23
CA PHE A 85 -12.61 -2.69 2.00
C PHE A 85 -11.85 -3.04 0.72
N ILE A 86 -12.16 -2.37 -0.39
CA ILE A 86 -11.47 -2.59 -1.68
C ILE A 86 -10.01 -2.13 -1.59
N LEU A 87 -9.73 -1.00 -0.93
CA LEU A 87 -8.35 -0.55 -0.71
C LEU A 87 -7.56 -1.55 0.13
N GLY A 88 -8.13 -2.10 1.20
CA GLY A 88 -7.49 -3.17 1.97
C GLY A 88 -7.16 -4.37 1.09
N PHE A 89 -8.11 -4.83 0.29
CA PHE A 89 -7.94 -5.93 -0.66
C PHE A 89 -6.79 -5.67 -1.65
N LEU A 90 -6.63 -4.44 -2.13
CA LEU A 90 -5.61 -4.07 -3.12
C LEU A 90 -4.23 -3.86 -2.49
N VAL A 91 -4.16 -3.22 -1.34
CA VAL A 91 -2.89 -2.83 -0.67
C VAL A 91 -2.12 -4.05 -0.17
N PHE A 92 -2.80 -5.03 0.42
CA PHE A 92 -2.15 -6.20 1.01
C PHE A 92 -1.68 -7.23 -0.02
N GLY A 93 -2.27 -7.23 -1.22
CA GLY A 93 -1.82 -8.06 -2.34
C GLY A 93 -0.35 -7.81 -2.72
N PRO A 94 0.00 -6.60 -3.18
CA PRO A 94 1.38 -6.24 -3.49
C PRO A 94 2.34 -6.44 -2.33
N GLN A 95 1.93 -6.11 -1.11
CA GLN A 95 2.77 -6.28 0.08
C GLN A 95 3.17 -7.75 0.30
N LEU A 96 2.22 -8.67 0.20
CA LEU A 96 2.47 -10.11 0.29
C LEU A 96 3.38 -10.57 -0.86
N LEU A 97 3.03 -10.21 -2.10
CA LEU A 97 3.72 -10.68 -3.30
C LEU A 97 5.17 -10.17 -3.38
N ILE A 98 5.45 -8.95 -2.94
CA ILE A 98 6.82 -8.41 -2.83
C ILE A 98 7.61 -9.24 -1.82
N GLY A 99 7.06 -9.50 -0.63
CA GLY A 99 7.72 -10.31 0.38
C GLY A 99 8.08 -11.71 -0.13
N VAL A 100 7.15 -12.38 -0.79
CA VAL A 100 7.38 -13.70 -1.38
C VAL A 100 8.42 -13.63 -2.51
N SER A 101 8.39 -12.60 -3.36
CA SER A 101 9.38 -12.43 -4.42
C SER A 101 10.80 -12.25 -3.87
N VAL A 102 10.97 -11.51 -2.79
CA VAL A 102 12.28 -11.36 -2.13
C VAL A 102 12.83 -12.71 -1.71
N ILE A 103 12.00 -13.58 -1.14
CA ILE A 103 12.38 -14.92 -0.71
C ILE A 103 12.80 -15.79 -1.91
N GLU A 104 12.14 -15.66 -3.06
CA GLU A 104 12.45 -16.43 -4.27
C GLU A 104 13.80 -16.05 -4.93
N PHE A 105 14.25 -14.80 -4.76
CA PHE A 105 15.51 -14.31 -5.34
C PHE A 105 16.74 -14.53 -4.46
N VAL A 106 16.56 -15.02 -3.24
CA VAL A 106 17.64 -15.13 -2.24
C VAL A 106 17.96 -16.60 -1.96
N PRO A 107 19.25 -17.00 -1.86
CA PRO A 107 19.63 -18.35 -1.51
C PRO A 107 19.15 -18.72 -0.09
N ARG A 108 18.86 -20.02 0.12
CA ARG A 108 18.24 -20.52 1.36
C ARG A 108 18.98 -20.14 2.64
N ASN A 109 20.30 -20.05 2.61
CA ASN A 109 21.14 -19.68 3.75
C ASN A 109 21.05 -18.19 4.14
N ALA A 110 20.55 -17.33 3.25
CA ALA A 110 20.40 -15.88 3.49
C ALA A 110 18.95 -15.43 3.72
N LEU A 111 17.96 -16.35 3.64
CA LEU A 111 16.53 -16.02 3.74
C LEU A 111 16.17 -15.29 5.02
N ALA A 112 16.62 -15.79 6.18
CA ALA A 112 16.29 -15.20 7.47
C ALA A 112 16.86 -13.79 7.62
N VAL A 113 18.12 -13.59 7.21
CA VAL A 113 18.79 -12.29 7.27
C VAL A 113 18.11 -11.29 6.32
N THR A 114 17.84 -11.71 5.09
CA THR A 114 17.18 -10.84 4.09
C THR A 114 15.78 -10.44 4.54
N ASN A 115 15.00 -11.37 5.04
CA ASN A 115 13.64 -11.09 5.52
C ASN A 115 13.67 -10.17 6.76
N GLY A 116 14.59 -10.41 7.68
CA GLY A 116 14.81 -9.55 8.85
C GLY A 116 15.21 -8.13 8.47
N LEU A 117 16.18 -7.96 7.57
CA LEU A 117 16.59 -6.65 7.07
C LEU A 117 15.43 -5.93 6.35
N THR A 118 14.74 -6.61 5.44
CA THR A 118 13.59 -6.04 4.72
C THR A 118 12.52 -5.57 5.69
N GLY A 119 12.18 -6.38 6.69
CA GLY A 119 11.24 -6.01 7.74
C GLY A 119 11.72 -4.82 8.57
N THR A 120 12.98 -4.80 9.00
CA THR A 120 13.55 -3.70 9.78
C THR A 120 13.47 -2.38 8.99
N PHE A 121 13.89 -2.37 7.73
CA PHE A 121 13.80 -1.17 6.90
C PHE A 121 12.37 -0.73 6.65
N ALA A 122 11.44 -1.67 6.41
CA ALA A 122 10.04 -1.38 6.19
C ALA A 122 9.37 -0.75 7.42
N TYR A 123 9.64 -1.29 8.61
CA TYR A 123 9.03 -0.77 9.84
C TYR A 123 9.74 0.47 10.38
N LEU A 124 11.08 0.51 10.38
CA LEU A 124 11.82 1.63 10.95
C LEU A 124 11.72 2.89 10.09
N PHE A 125 11.94 2.75 8.78
CA PHE A 125 11.93 3.90 7.87
C PHE A 125 10.57 4.09 7.18
N GLY A 126 9.86 3.01 6.83
CA GLY A 126 8.57 3.11 6.17
C GLY A 126 7.45 3.45 7.13
N ASP A 127 7.22 2.64 8.13
CA ASP A 127 6.08 2.76 9.06
C ASP A 127 6.25 3.94 10.01
N SER A 128 7.36 4.00 10.75
CA SER A 128 7.58 5.03 11.77
C SER A 128 7.67 6.42 11.15
N PHE A 129 8.40 6.57 10.04
CA PHE A 129 8.51 7.84 9.33
C PHE A 129 7.15 8.29 8.77
N ALA A 130 6.40 7.37 8.12
CA ALA A 130 5.11 7.70 7.56
C ALA A 130 4.08 8.12 8.63
N LYS A 131 4.06 7.45 9.79
CA LYS A 131 3.16 7.81 10.90
C LYS A 131 3.42 9.22 11.40
N VAL A 132 4.68 9.54 11.69
CA VAL A 132 5.05 10.86 12.21
C VAL A 132 4.85 11.95 11.16
N PHE A 133 5.28 11.69 9.93
CA PHE A 133 5.24 12.65 8.84
C PHE A 133 3.80 12.99 8.42
N LEU A 134 2.97 11.98 8.19
CA LEU A 134 1.57 12.20 7.83
C LEU A 134 0.78 12.82 8.99
N GLY A 135 1.07 12.42 10.23
CA GLY A 135 0.45 13.01 11.40
C GLY A 135 0.78 14.49 11.58
N TYR A 136 2.03 14.86 11.31
CA TYR A 136 2.42 16.28 11.38
C TYR A 136 1.71 17.14 10.33
N ILE A 137 1.54 16.60 9.12
CA ILE A 137 0.88 17.32 8.01
C ILE A 137 -0.63 17.38 8.19
N ALA A 138 -1.24 16.29 8.67
CA ALA A 138 -2.69 16.23 8.90
C ALA A 138 -3.16 17.06 10.08
N ASP A 139 -2.27 17.43 11.02
CA ASP A 139 -2.60 18.15 12.24
C ASP A 139 -3.00 19.61 11.92
N PRO A 140 -4.26 20.00 12.15
CA PRO A 140 -4.74 21.37 11.84
C PRO A 140 -4.11 22.45 12.72
N THR A 141 -3.49 22.07 13.86
CA THR A 141 -2.87 23.02 14.78
C THR A 141 -1.45 23.42 14.39
N LYS A 142 -0.84 22.70 13.45
CA LYS A 142 0.54 22.92 12.99
C LYS A 142 0.57 23.77 11.72
N ALA A 143 1.63 24.54 11.56
CA ALA A 143 1.81 25.43 10.41
C ALA A 143 2.01 24.70 9.06
N GLY A 144 2.05 23.35 9.09
CA GLY A 144 2.40 22.55 7.92
C GLY A 144 3.91 22.53 7.68
N MET A 145 4.32 21.85 6.63
CA MET A 145 5.72 21.73 6.22
C MET A 145 5.93 22.38 4.85
N GLN A 146 6.90 23.27 4.74
CA GLN A 146 7.28 23.82 3.45
C GLN A 146 8.33 22.94 2.78
N ILE A 147 7.97 22.36 1.64
CA ILE A 147 8.88 21.55 0.81
C ILE A 147 8.89 22.15 -0.60
N PHE A 148 10.05 22.55 -1.08
CA PHE A 148 10.24 23.19 -2.41
C PHE A 148 9.30 24.38 -2.67
N GLY A 149 8.98 25.19 -1.64
CA GLY A 149 8.10 26.33 -1.78
C GLY A 149 6.59 26.03 -1.70
N TYR A 150 6.21 24.76 -1.58
CA TYR A 150 4.82 24.34 -1.36
C TYR A 150 4.56 24.11 0.13
N ASN A 151 3.48 24.69 0.64
CA ASN A 151 3.05 24.44 2.02
C ASN A 151 2.19 23.17 2.06
N LEU A 152 2.74 22.08 2.59
CA LEU A 152 2.04 20.82 2.81
C LEU A 152 1.32 20.90 4.16
N HIS A 153 0.00 21.08 4.10
CA HIS A 153 -0.85 21.16 5.28
C HIS A 153 -2.24 20.55 5.02
N GLY A 154 -2.77 19.88 6.04
CA GLY A 154 -4.11 19.32 6.03
C GLY A 154 -4.27 18.03 5.21
N TRP A 155 -5.50 17.56 5.14
CA TRP A 155 -5.82 16.26 4.52
C TRP A 155 -5.54 16.21 3.02
N GLY A 156 -5.70 17.33 2.30
CA GLY A 156 -5.36 17.41 0.87
C GLY A 156 -3.89 17.12 0.61
N ALA A 157 -2.98 17.66 1.44
CA ALA A 157 -1.55 17.38 1.35
C ALA A 157 -1.24 15.92 1.71
N THR A 158 -1.93 15.37 2.71
CA THR A 158 -1.80 13.95 3.09
C THR A 158 -2.14 13.03 1.91
N PHE A 159 -3.26 13.27 1.21
CA PHE A 159 -3.62 12.52 0.02
C PHE A 159 -2.59 12.68 -1.11
N THR A 160 -2.11 13.91 -1.35
CA THR A 160 -1.09 14.17 -2.37
C THR A 160 0.19 13.36 -2.12
N ILE A 161 0.63 13.26 -0.87
CA ILE A 161 1.78 12.45 -0.47
C ILE A 161 1.51 10.96 -0.71
N MET A 162 0.32 10.47 -0.38
CA MET A 162 -0.06 9.08 -0.61
C MET A 162 -0.07 8.75 -2.11
N PHE A 163 -0.61 9.63 -2.95
CA PHE A 163 -0.57 9.47 -4.42
C PHE A 163 0.86 9.45 -4.95
N THR A 164 1.69 10.39 -4.52
CA THR A 164 3.09 10.47 -4.95
C THR A 164 3.86 9.21 -4.54
N ALA A 165 3.69 8.76 -3.31
CA ALA A 165 4.32 7.53 -2.81
C ALA A 165 3.88 6.29 -3.59
N LEU A 166 2.60 6.21 -3.97
CA LEU A 166 2.06 5.09 -4.77
C LEU A 166 2.64 5.07 -6.18
N ILE A 167 2.75 6.24 -6.83
CA ILE A 167 3.36 6.37 -8.15
C ILE A 167 4.84 5.94 -8.10
N ILE A 168 5.60 6.44 -7.13
CA ILE A 168 7.01 6.07 -6.95
C ILE A 168 7.15 4.56 -6.73
N ALA A 169 6.33 3.98 -5.86
CA ALA A 169 6.35 2.54 -5.61
C ALA A 169 6.05 1.73 -6.89
N GLY A 170 5.04 2.12 -7.65
CA GLY A 170 4.70 1.49 -8.93
C GLY A 170 5.85 1.56 -9.94
N LEU A 171 6.49 2.72 -10.08
CA LEU A 171 7.65 2.90 -10.96
C LEU A 171 8.85 2.05 -10.53
N MET A 172 9.12 1.94 -9.23
CA MET A 172 10.20 1.10 -8.70
C MET A 172 9.95 -0.41 -8.91
N MET A 173 8.71 -0.84 -9.04
CA MET A 173 8.37 -2.24 -9.31
C MET A 173 8.65 -2.65 -10.77
N ILE A 174 8.62 -1.73 -11.72
CA ILE A 174 8.78 -2.02 -13.16
C ILE A 174 10.09 -2.77 -13.47
N PRO A 175 11.29 -2.29 -13.07
CA PRO A 175 12.53 -2.99 -13.38
C PRO A 175 12.60 -4.38 -12.77
N VAL A 176 12.01 -4.56 -11.58
CA VAL A 176 11.95 -5.87 -10.91
C VAL A 176 11.03 -6.83 -11.66
N ALA A 177 9.88 -6.36 -12.14
CA ALA A 177 8.95 -7.13 -12.96
C ALA A 177 9.59 -7.57 -14.28
N LEU A 178 10.32 -6.68 -14.95
CA LEU A 178 11.04 -7.00 -16.18
C LEU A 178 12.13 -8.06 -15.95
N LYS A 179 12.84 -7.99 -14.82
CA LYS A 179 13.83 -9.00 -14.45
C LYS A 179 13.17 -10.37 -14.16
N GLN A 180 12.06 -10.36 -13.42
CA GLN A 180 11.30 -11.59 -13.13
C GLN A 180 10.80 -12.25 -14.42
N GLU A 181 10.26 -11.48 -15.35
CA GLU A 181 9.77 -11.99 -16.63
C GLU A 181 10.90 -12.63 -17.46
N LYS A 182 12.12 -12.04 -17.47
CA LYS A 182 13.29 -12.64 -18.15
C LYS A 182 13.65 -13.98 -17.53
N ILE A 183 13.66 -14.10 -16.21
CA ILE A 183 13.97 -15.36 -15.52
C ILE A 183 12.94 -16.43 -15.86
N ILE A 184 11.65 -16.11 -15.83
CA ILE A 184 10.57 -17.05 -16.16
C ILE A 184 10.68 -17.52 -17.61
N ARG A 185 11.01 -16.64 -18.56
CA ARG A 185 11.20 -17.01 -19.97
C ARG A 185 12.41 -17.93 -20.16
N GLN A 186 13.52 -17.66 -19.48
CA GLN A 186 14.72 -18.51 -19.55
C GLN A 186 14.47 -19.91 -18.98
N ALA A 187 13.80 -20.00 -17.83
CA ALA A 187 13.42 -21.29 -17.25
C ALA A 187 12.53 -22.13 -18.18
N LYS A 188 11.62 -21.46 -18.91
CA LYS A 188 10.75 -22.14 -19.89
C LYS A 188 11.52 -22.71 -21.09
N VAL A 189 12.60 -22.05 -21.51
CA VAL A 189 13.44 -22.52 -22.65
C VAL A 189 14.31 -23.71 -22.23
N LEU A 190 14.72 -23.79 -20.96
CA LEU A 190 15.56 -24.87 -20.45
C LEU A 190 14.78 -26.17 -20.17
N HIS A 191 13.46 -26.08 -20.06
CA HIS A 191 12.56 -27.25 -19.86
C HIS A 191 11.87 -27.72 -21.15
N LEU A 192 12.19 -27.15 -22.32
CA LEU A 192 11.88 -27.61 -23.66
C LEU A 192 13.11 -28.31 -24.27
#